data_751101affbe8cd7d654f7523bc936965
#
_entry.id   751101affbe8cd7d654f7523bc936965
#
_cell.length_a   1.000
_cell.length_b   1.000
_cell.length_c   1.000
_cell.angle_alpha   90.00
_cell.angle_beta   90.00
_cell.angle_gamma   90.00
#
_symmetry.space_group_name_H-M   'P 1'
#
loop_
_entity.id
_entity.type
_entity.pdbx_description
1 polymer ?
#
loop_
_entity_poly.entity_id
_entity_poly.type
_entity_poly.pdbx_seq_one_letter_code
_entity_poly.pdbx_strand_id
1 'polypeptide(L)'
;MWQEIEGGIKQIMDKLSNENWISIKKVGLPELEKVDQYLHKSEDVLVQTKCEDMFIAHCEKRFYYGGKSYEIKWFSHGTGGRKMKVTSTVVAWMDLPEKYKGE
;
A
#
# COMPACT_ATOMS: atom_id res chain seq x y z
N MET A 1 37.20 -2.85 3.71
CA MET A 1 37.01 -2.00 4.89
C MET A 1 35.87 -1.03 4.66
N TRP A 2 36.10 0.06 3.93
CA TRP A 2 35.01 0.96 3.60
C TRP A 2 33.85 0.25 2.89
N GLN A 3 34.19 -0.60 1.92
CA GLN A 3 33.17 -1.33 1.17
C GLN A 3 32.35 -2.25 2.06
N GLU A 4 33.00 -2.90 3.02
CA GLU A 4 32.30 -3.78 3.95
C GLU A 4 31.36 -3.00 4.85
N ILE A 5 31.82 -1.84 5.35
CA ILE A 5 30.99 -0.99 6.21
C ILE A 5 29.80 -0.44 5.40
N GLU A 6 30.04 0.07 4.21
CA GLU A 6 28.99 0.57 3.35
C GLU A 6 28.02 -0.54 2.97
N GLY A 7 28.54 -1.69 2.61
CA GLY A 7 27.71 -2.84 2.28
C GLY A 7 26.86 -3.29 3.45
N GLY A 8 27.41 -3.29 4.66
CA GLY A 8 26.69 -3.65 5.86
C GLY A 8 25.57 -2.68 6.18
N ILE A 9 25.84 -1.39 6.10
CA ILE A 9 24.82 -0.36 6.34
C ILE A 9 23.70 -0.47 5.32
N LYS A 10 24.04 -0.60 4.05
CA LYS A 10 23.06 -0.75 3.00
C LYS A 10 22.18 -1.99 3.20
N GLN A 11 22.79 -3.12 3.56
CA GLN A 11 22.04 -4.35 3.82
C GLN A 11 21.08 -4.18 5.00
N ILE A 12 21.50 -3.50 6.05
CA ILE A 12 20.64 -3.25 7.20
C ILE A 12 19.44 -2.38 6.79
N MET A 13 19.69 -1.32 6.04
CA MET A 13 18.64 -0.42 5.58
C MET A 13 17.67 -1.14 4.62
N ASP A 14 18.21 -1.91 3.69
CA ASP A 14 17.39 -2.68 2.76
C ASP A 14 16.53 -3.70 3.50
N LYS A 15 17.11 -4.37 4.49
CA LYS A 15 16.42 -5.35 5.29
C LYS A 15 15.30 -4.71 6.11
N LEU A 16 15.54 -3.58 6.74
CA LEU A 16 14.53 -2.86 7.50
C LEU A 16 13.39 -2.40 6.59
N SER A 17 13.72 -1.87 5.41
CA SER A 17 12.72 -1.48 4.43
C SER A 17 11.88 -2.68 3.99
N ASN A 18 12.54 -3.80 3.70
CA ASN A 18 11.85 -5.01 3.27
C ASN A 18 10.99 -5.61 4.38
N GLU A 19 11.40 -5.52 5.64
CA GLU A 19 10.62 -6.01 6.76
C GLU A 19 9.34 -5.22 6.96
N ASN A 20 9.37 -3.93 6.69
CA ASN A 20 8.20 -3.08 6.84
C ASN A 20 7.25 -3.15 5.66
N TRP A 21 7.76 -3.43 4.46
CA TRP A 21 6.94 -3.55 3.28
C TRP A 21 6.28 -4.92 3.20
N ILE A 22 4.98 -4.90 2.96
CA ILE A 22 4.18 -6.12 2.82
C ILE A 22 3.94 -6.38 1.34
N SER A 23 4.45 -7.50 0.84
CA SER A 23 4.32 -7.87 -0.56
C SER A 23 2.90 -8.33 -0.87
N ILE A 24 2.26 -7.72 -1.85
CA ILE A 24 0.94 -8.14 -2.29
C ILE A 24 0.99 -9.57 -2.83
N LYS A 25 2.02 -9.90 -3.58
CA LYS A 25 2.18 -11.23 -4.17
C LYS A 25 2.35 -12.33 -3.13
N LYS A 26 3.10 -12.04 -2.06
CA LYS A 26 3.43 -13.04 -1.04
C LYS A 26 2.43 -13.10 0.10
N VAL A 27 1.89 -11.97 0.50
CA VAL A 27 1.03 -11.87 1.67
C VAL A 27 -0.41 -11.51 1.28
N GLY A 28 -0.58 -10.56 0.39
CA GLY A 28 -1.89 -10.13 -0.07
C GLY A 28 -2.16 -8.66 0.18
N LEU A 29 -3.42 -8.29 0.01
CA LEU A 29 -3.89 -6.91 0.16
C LEU A 29 -4.03 -6.55 1.64
N PRO A 30 -4.06 -5.24 1.96
CA PRO A 30 -4.41 -4.82 3.31
C PRO A 30 -5.82 -5.25 3.66
N GLU A 31 -6.13 -5.29 4.94
CA GLU A 31 -7.45 -5.66 5.42
C GLU A 31 -8.50 -4.72 4.83
N LEU A 32 -9.57 -5.30 4.29
CA LEU A 32 -10.66 -4.55 3.68
C LEU A 32 -11.87 -4.59 4.58
N GLU A 33 -12.43 -3.42 4.87
CA GLU A 33 -13.65 -3.30 5.64
C GLU A 33 -14.84 -3.15 4.71
N LYS A 34 -15.95 -3.78 5.07
CA LYS A 34 -17.18 -3.71 4.31
C LYS A 34 -17.80 -2.32 4.43
N VAL A 35 -17.95 -1.63 3.32
CA VAL A 35 -18.64 -0.34 3.26
C VAL A 35 -20.14 -0.59 2.97
N ASP A 36 -20.42 -1.42 1.97
CA ASP A 36 -21.76 -1.87 1.65
C ASP A 36 -21.65 -3.25 0.96
N GLN A 37 -22.78 -3.78 0.48
CA GLN A 37 -22.77 -5.14 -0.09
C GLN A 37 -21.97 -5.26 -1.38
N TYR A 38 -21.61 -4.14 -2.00
CA TYR A 38 -20.87 -4.14 -3.27
C TYR A 38 -19.45 -3.59 -3.15
N LEU A 39 -19.10 -3.03 -2.01
CA LEU A 39 -17.80 -2.36 -1.87
C LEU A 39 -17.16 -2.65 -0.52
N HIS A 40 -15.91 -3.13 -0.60
CA HIS A 40 -15.03 -3.23 0.55
C HIS A 40 -13.82 -2.33 0.29
N LYS A 41 -13.32 -1.67 1.30
CA LYS A 41 -12.14 -0.83 1.13
C LYS A 41 -11.21 -0.87 2.35
N SER A 42 -9.94 -0.63 2.10
CA SER A 42 -8.95 -0.55 3.16
C SER A 42 -8.86 0.88 3.70
N GLU A 43 -8.19 1.02 4.84
CA GLU A 43 -7.73 2.32 5.30
C GLU A 43 -6.63 2.81 4.37
N ASP A 44 -6.25 4.07 4.52
CA ASP A 44 -5.11 4.62 3.78
C ASP A 44 -3.82 3.94 4.26
N VAL A 45 -3.00 3.54 3.30
CA VAL A 45 -1.71 2.91 3.55
C VAL A 45 -0.68 3.53 2.63
N LEU A 46 0.59 3.36 2.96
CA LEU A 46 1.67 3.74 2.05
C LEU A 46 1.82 2.62 1.04
N VAL A 47 1.87 2.96 -0.24
CA VAL A 47 2.01 1.96 -1.31
C VAL A 47 3.25 2.23 -2.13
N GLN A 48 3.79 1.17 -2.72
CA GLN A 48 4.87 1.25 -3.69
C GLN A 48 4.43 0.56 -4.96
N THR A 49 4.68 1.21 -6.09
CA THR A 49 4.35 0.67 -7.39
C THR A 49 5.53 -0.06 -8.02
N LYS A 50 5.23 -0.78 -9.10
CA LYS A 50 6.25 -1.44 -9.91
C LYS A 50 7.31 -0.46 -10.42
N CYS A 51 6.94 0.80 -10.60
CA CYS A 51 7.85 1.86 -11.06
C CYS A 51 8.61 2.54 -9.92
N GLU A 52 8.52 1.99 -8.72
CA GLU A 52 9.18 2.50 -7.51
C GLU A 52 8.62 3.82 -7.00
N ASP A 53 7.46 4.24 -7.47
CA ASP A 53 6.76 5.39 -6.90
C ASP A 53 6.14 5.00 -5.57
N MET A 54 6.18 5.91 -4.60
CA MET A 54 5.56 5.71 -3.29
C MET A 54 4.59 6.84 -3.00
N PHE A 55 3.42 6.48 -2.51
CA PHE A 55 2.41 7.49 -2.14
C PHE A 55 1.36 6.84 -1.23
N ILE A 56 0.50 7.67 -0.66
CA ILE A 56 -0.59 7.21 0.19
C ILE A 56 -1.79 6.87 -0.69
N ALA A 57 -2.35 5.67 -0.48
CA ALA A 57 -3.49 5.20 -1.25
C ALA A 57 -4.31 4.22 -0.42
N HIS A 58 -5.52 3.92 -0.89
CA HIS A 58 -6.32 2.85 -0.31
C HIS A 58 -6.76 1.90 -1.40
N CYS A 59 -7.07 0.67 -1.00
CA CYS A 59 -7.51 -0.40 -1.90
C CYS A 59 -9.02 -0.52 -1.83
N GLU A 60 -9.67 -0.69 -2.98
CA GLU A 60 -11.11 -0.96 -3.05
C GLU A 60 -11.35 -2.25 -3.80
N LYS A 61 -12.22 -3.07 -3.25
CA LYS A 61 -12.71 -4.29 -3.89
C LYS A 61 -14.19 -4.10 -4.15
N ARG A 62 -14.55 -4.02 -5.41
CA ARG A 62 -15.92 -3.81 -5.84
C ARG A 62 -16.48 -5.08 -6.46
N PHE A 63 -17.66 -5.47 -6.00
CA PHE A 63 -18.33 -6.68 -6.46
C PHE A 63 -19.38 -6.36 -7.51
N TYR A 64 -19.51 -7.24 -8.47
CA TYR A 64 -20.46 -7.13 -9.58
C TYR A 64 -21.27 -8.42 -9.69
N TYR A 65 -22.40 -8.34 -10.35
CA TYR A 65 -23.25 -9.50 -10.67
C TYR A 65 -23.61 -10.34 -9.44
N GLY A 66 -24.04 -9.68 -8.37
CA GLY A 66 -24.44 -10.38 -7.15
C GLY A 66 -23.27 -11.07 -6.43
N GLY A 67 -22.06 -10.57 -6.60
CA GLY A 67 -20.88 -11.13 -5.96
C GLY A 67 -20.15 -12.20 -6.77
N LYS A 68 -20.60 -12.46 -7.98
CA LYS A 68 -19.97 -13.48 -8.84
C LYS A 68 -18.62 -13.06 -9.40
N SER A 69 -18.39 -11.76 -9.50
CA SER A 69 -17.10 -11.24 -9.91
C SER A 69 -16.72 -10.02 -9.06
N TYR A 70 -15.45 -9.68 -9.07
CA TYR A 70 -14.98 -8.51 -8.35
C TYR A 70 -13.84 -7.86 -9.10
N GLU A 71 -13.57 -6.60 -8.75
CA GLU A 71 -12.47 -5.82 -9.30
C GLU A 71 -11.74 -5.14 -8.14
N ILE A 72 -10.41 -5.14 -8.19
CA ILE A 72 -9.58 -4.51 -7.18
C ILE A 72 -8.91 -3.32 -7.81
N LYS A 73 -9.05 -2.15 -7.17
CA LYS A 73 -8.46 -0.90 -7.63
C LYS A 73 -7.82 -0.18 -6.46
N TRP A 74 -6.80 0.59 -6.75
CA TRP A 74 -6.15 1.45 -5.78
C TRP A 74 -6.46 2.90 -6.13
N PHE A 75 -6.65 3.71 -5.10
CA PHE A 75 -6.95 5.13 -5.26
C PHE A 75 -6.07 5.96 -4.35
N SER A 76 -5.43 6.98 -4.93
CA SER A 76 -4.67 7.96 -4.16
C SER A 76 -5.52 9.20 -3.96
N HIS A 77 -5.11 10.04 -3.01
CA HIS A 77 -5.77 11.30 -2.75
C HIS A 77 -4.98 12.42 -3.41
N GLY A 78 -5.58 13.04 -4.40
CA GLY A 78 -4.98 14.17 -5.10
C GLY A 78 -5.18 15.47 -4.35
N THR A 79 -4.80 16.56 -4.98
CA THR A 79 -4.98 17.92 -4.45
C THR A 79 -6.46 18.19 -4.17
N GLY A 80 -6.74 18.73 -2.99
CA GLY A 80 -8.12 19.02 -2.59
C GLY A 80 -8.92 17.79 -2.18
N GLY A 81 -8.26 16.69 -1.89
CA GLY A 81 -8.92 15.46 -1.45
C GLY A 81 -9.55 14.65 -2.56
N ARG A 82 -9.25 14.97 -3.80
CA ARG A 82 -9.79 14.21 -4.93
C ARG A 82 -9.26 12.79 -4.97
N LYS A 83 -10.19 11.87 -5.14
CA LYS A 83 -9.88 10.44 -5.32
C LYS A 83 -9.39 10.21 -6.73
N MET A 84 -8.17 9.68 -6.88
CA MET A 84 -7.56 9.43 -8.18
C MET A 84 -7.19 7.97 -8.32
N LYS A 85 -7.63 7.34 -9.41
CA LYS A 85 -7.30 5.94 -9.67
C LYS A 85 -5.81 5.80 -9.93
N VAL A 86 -5.17 4.85 -9.25
CA VAL A 86 -3.77 4.49 -9.48
C VAL A 86 -3.70 3.61 -10.73
N THR A 87 -2.94 4.03 -11.72
CA THR A 87 -2.81 3.30 -12.99
C THR A 87 -1.62 2.34 -13.00
N SER A 88 -0.60 2.62 -12.19
CA SER A 88 0.57 1.72 -12.06
C SER A 88 0.24 0.55 -11.14
N THR A 89 0.91 -0.59 -11.37
CA THR A 89 0.70 -1.76 -10.52
C THR A 89 1.30 -1.53 -9.13
N VAL A 90 0.47 -1.65 -8.10
CA VAL A 90 0.92 -1.60 -6.70
C VAL A 90 1.48 -2.97 -6.35
N VAL A 91 2.72 -3.01 -5.86
CA VAL A 91 3.40 -4.27 -5.55
C VAL A 91 3.58 -4.51 -4.06
N ALA A 92 3.55 -3.46 -3.26
CA ALA A 92 3.72 -3.58 -1.81
C ALA A 92 3.02 -2.43 -1.09
N TRP A 93 2.74 -2.64 0.18
CA TRP A 93 2.13 -1.63 1.03
C TRP A 93 2.66 -1.76 2.45
N MET A 94 2.44 -0.72 3.25
CA MET A 94 2.73 -0.77 4.68
C MET A 94 1.78 0.18 5.41
N ASP A 95 1.51 -0.13 6.66
CA ASP A 95 0.65 0.73 7.48
C ASP A 95 1.30 2.10 7.69
N LEU A 96 0.46 3.13 7.72
CA LEU A 96 0.94 4.46 8.03
C LEU A 96 1.27 4.56 9.52
N PRO A 97 2.29 5.34 9.89
CA PRO A 97 2.59 5.54 11.30
C PRO A 97 1.43 6.27 11.98
N GLU A 98 1.28 6.04 13.27
CA GLU A 98 0.27 6.74 14.04
C GLU A 98 0.59 8.23 14.10
N LYS A 99 -0.45 9.05 14.22
CA LYS A 99 -0.28 10.47 14.37
C LYS A 99 0.43 10.79 15.68
N TYR A 100 1.24 11.82 15.66
CA TYR A 100 1.90 12.30 16.86
C TYR A 100 0.87 12.77 17.89
N LYS A 101 0.98 12.27 19.11
CA LYS A 101 0.04 12.55 20.19
C LYS A 101 0.73 13.12 21.42
N GLY A 102 1.92 13.63 21.26
CA GLY A 102 2.75 14.01 22.39
C GLY A 102 2.34 15.29 23.10
N GLU A 103 1.46 16.07 22.53
CA GLU A 103 1.08 17.35 23.16
C GLU A 103 -0.35 17.73 22.89
#